data_f06d7a855fa9b1ef345c2f3d016bd4c0
#
_entry.id   f06d7a855fa9b1ef345c2f3d016bd4c0
#
_cell.length_a   1.000
_cell.length_b   1.000
_cell.length_c   1.000
_cell.angle_alpha   90.00
_cell.angle_beta   90.00
_cell.angle_gamma   90.00
#
_symmetry.space_group_name_H-M   'P 1'
#
loop_
_entity.id
_entity.type
_entity.pdbx_description
1 polymer ?
#
loop_
_entity_poly.entity_id
_entity_poly.type
_entity_poly.pdbx_seq_one_letter_code
_entity_poly.pdbx_strand_id
1 'polypeptide(L)'
;MTFTIDTYTLNVTDFSESSQPTASEWHAWENQALALKRFIYGLKRVWQLSCVEKDVAWTGSAALYLRNKAQSGEKVTFTVDEGDRYQLSATSVYVVSVSIEMRLVGGQNVRYFTVQLKEA
;
A
#
# COMPACT_ATOMS: atom_id res chain seq x y z
N MET A 1 -12.31 1.10 13.54
CA MET A 1 -11.50 1.75 12.51
C MET A 1 -10.30 0.90 12.19
N THR A 2 -10.21 0.45 10.98
CA THR A 2 -9.24 -0.59 10.64
C THR A 2 -8.63 -0.38 9.26
N PHE A 3 -7.35 -0.73 9.20
CA PHE A 3 -6.64 -0.93 7.94
C PHE A 3 -6.37 -2.43 7.84
N THR A 4 -6.85 -3.06 6.79
CA THR A 4 -6.77 -4.52 6.65
C THR A 4 -6.20 -4.89 5.29
N ILE A 5 -5.26 -5.82 5.29
CA ILE A 5 -4.77 -6.43 4.05
C ILE A 5 -5.00 -7.93 4.18
N ASP A 6 -5.85 -8.48 3.32
CA ASP A 6 -6.35 -9.86 3.40
C ASP A 6 -6.89 -10.14 4.81
N THR A 7 -6.24 -11.00 5.57
CA THR A 7 -6.66 -11.33 6.94
C THR A 7 -5.90 -10.57 8.02
N TYR A 8 -4.93 -9.73 7.64
CA TYR A 8 -4.10 -9.01 8.59
C TYR A 8 -4.65 -7.63 8.86
N THR A 9 -4.81 -7.30 10.15
CA THR A 9 -5.15 -5.96 10.59
C THR A 9 -3.85 -5.21 10.89
N LEU A 10 -3.70 -4.03 10.30
CA LEU A 10 -2.49 -3.23 10.44
C LEU A 10 -2.67 -2.15 11.49
N ASN A 11 -1.62 -1.92 12.28
CA ASN A 11 -1.56 -0.78 13.20
C ASN A 11 -0.83 0.36 12.49
N VAL A 12 -1.59 1.22 11.82
CA VAL A 12 -1.06 2.26 10.95
C VAL A 12 -0.84 3.54 11.73
N THR A 13 0.36 4.10 11.62
CA THR A 13 0.72 5.39 12.23
C THR A 13 0.63 6.54 11.25
N ASP A 14 0.91 6.30 9.98
CA ASP A 14 0.80 7.29 8.92
C ASP A 14 0.23 6.65 7.67
N PHE A 15 -0.59 7.41 6.96
CA PHE A 15 -1.28 6.92 5.77
C PHE A 15 -1.44 8.04 4.76
N SER A 16 -1.16 7.74 3.50
CA SER A 16 -1.38 8.67 2.42
C SER A 16 -1.88 7.95 1.17
N GLU A 17 -2.67 8.66 0.39
CA GLU A 17 -3.14 8.20 -0.91
C GLU A 17 -2.75 9.23 -1.96
N SER A 18 -2.28 8.76 -3.09
CA SER A 18 -2.03 9.59 -4.26
C SER A 18 -2.51 8.87 -5.51
N SER A 19 -2.73 9.63 -6.58
CA SER A 19 -3.14 9.06 -7.85
C SER A 19 -2.07 9.29 -8.89
N GLN A 20 -1.75 8.25 -9.64
CA GLN A 20 -0.73 8.31 -10.67
C GLN A 20 -1.30 7.89 -12.00
N PRO A 21 -0.85 8.47 -13.11
CA PRO A 21 -1.29 8.06 -14.43
C PRO A 21 -0.98 6.58 -14.66
N THR A 22 -1.92 5.87 -15.25
CA THR A 22 -1.73 4.47 -15.60
C THR A 22 -0.84 4.31 -16.83
N ALA A 23 -0.85 5.30 -17.71
CA ALA A 23 -0.01 5.29 -18.89
C ALA A 23 1.39 5.75 -18.48
N SER A 24 2.38 5.00 -18.94
CA SER A 24 3.75 5.43 -18.79
C SER A 24 4.02 6.65 -19.66
N GLU A 25 5.19 7.20 -19.53
CA GLU A 25 5.59 8.31 -20.32
C GLU A 25 5.54 7.98 -21.79
N TRP A 26 4.74 8.73 -22.47
CA TRP A 26 4.75 8.76 -23.90
C TRP A 26 4.63 10.22 -24.27
N HIS A 27 5.07 10.52 -25.41
CA HIS A 27 5.23 11.90 -25.81
C HIS A 27 3.91 12.47 -26.29
N ALA A 28 3.20 13.14 -25.41
CA ALA A 28 1.90 13.72 -25.71
C ALA A 28 1.94 14.71 -26.88
N TRP A 29 3.10 15.29 -27.13
CA TRP A 29 3.30 16.19 -28.26
C TRP A 29 3.29 15.46 -29.62
N GLU A 30 3.45 14.15 -29.62
CA GLU A 30 3.43 13.40 -30.87
C GLU A 30 2.05 13.31 -31.45
N ASN A 31 1.03 13.20 -30.60
CA ASN A 31 -0.33 13.03 -31.05
C ASN A 31 -1.32 13.34 -29.95
N GLN A 32 -2.21 14.28 -30.21
CA GLN A 32 -3.23 14.67 -29.23
C GLN A 32 -4.19 13.52 -28.91
N ALA A 33 -4.44 12.62 -29.82
CA ALA A 33 -5.28 11.48 -29.57
C ALA A 33 -4.70 10.56 -28.48
N LEU A 34 -3.38 10.48 -28.39
CA LEU A 34 -2.73 9.73 -27.32
C LEU A 34 -2.95 10.42 -25.96
N ALA A 35 -2.89 11.74 -25.93
CA ALA A 35 -3.16 12.47 -24.71
C ALA A 35 -4.59 12.20 -24.20
N LEU A 36 -5.56 12.17 -25.08
CA LEU A 36 -6.93 11.84 -24.72
C LEU A 36 -7.07 10.42 -24.19
N LYS A 37 -6.39 9.49 -24.81
CA LYS A 37 -6.38 8.09 -24.34
C LYS A 37 -5.85 7.97 -22.93
N ARG A 38 -4.85 8.75 -22.57
CA ARG A 38 -4.31 8.75 -21.22
C ARG A 38 -5.39 9.08 -20.19
N PHE A 39 -6.24 10.05 -20.48
CA PHE A 39 -7.34 10.38 -19.58
C PHE A 39 -8.43 9.32 -19.55
N ILE A 40 -8.65 8.63 -20.65
CA ILE A 40 -9.63 7.53 -20.71
C ILE A 40 -9.24 6.40 -19.79
N TYR A 41 -7.95 6.06 -19.69
CA TYR A 41 -7.49 5.00 -18.79
C TYR A 41 -7.54 5.43 -17.32
N GLY A 42 -7.67 6.71 -17.06
CA GLY A 42 -7.77 7.23 -15.72
C GLY A 42 -6.46 7.19 -14.94
N LEU A 43 -6.60 7.23 -13.63
CA LEU A 43 -5.46 7.23 -12.71
C LEU A 43 -5.56 6.03 -11.80
N LYS A 44 -4.42 5.43 -11.48
CA LYS A 44 -4.35 4.40 -10.47
C LYS A 44 -3.92 5.02 -9.15
N ARG A 45 -4.57 4.57 -8.09
CA ARG A 45 -4.26 5.05 -6.74
C ARG A 45 -3.04 4.32 -6.21
N VAL A 46 -2.26 5.06 -5.44
CA VAL A 46 -1.10 4.53 -4.75
C VAL A 46 -1.25 4.93 -3.28
N TRP A 47 -1.07 3.97 -2.39
CA TRP A 47 -1.14 4.20 -0.96
C TRP A 47 0.20 3.93 -0.32
N GLN A 48 0.54 4.75 0.66
CA GLN A 48 1.72 4.54 1.48
C GLN A 48 1.30 4.51 2.94
N LEU A 49 1.71 3.45 3.63
CA LEU A 49 1.37 3.23 5.01
C LEU A 49 2.63 3.04 5.83
N SER A 50 2.68 3.70 6.99
CA SER A 50 3.68 3.43 8.00
C SER A 50 3.01 2.71 9.14
N CYS A 51 3.53 1.56 9.51
CA CYS A 51 2.90 0.67 10.48
C CYS A 51 3.88 0.29 11.59
N VAL A 52 3.32 -0.15 12.72
CA VAL A 52 4.11 -0.61 13.85
C VAL A 52 3.57 -1.94 14.35
N GLU A 53 4.48 -2.84 14.73
CA GLU A 53 4.14 -4.10 15.36
C GLU A 53 4.91 -4.24 16.66
N LYS A 54 4.17 -4.45 17.76
CA LYS A 54 4.72 -4.69 19.09
C LYS A 54 4.33 -6.10 19.51
N ASP A 55 5.31 -6.85 20.04
CA ASP A 55 5.07 -8.19 20.57
C ASP A 55 4.45 -9.15 19.55
N VAL A 56 4.75 -8.97 18.27
CA VAL A 56 4.27 -9.85 17.21
C VAL A 56 5.41 -10.74 16.74
N ALA A 57 5.19 -12.05 16.76
CA ALA A 57 6.16 -13.01 16.27
C ALA A 57 6.43 -12.80 14.78
N TRP A 58 7.69 -12.94 14.36
CA TRP A 58 8.07 -12.74 12.97
C TRP A 58 7.26 -13.63 12.02
N THR A 59 7.02 -14.88 12.38
CA THR A 59 6.28 -15.82 11.54
C THR A 59 4.82 -15.45 11.35
N GLY A 60 4.26 -14.66 12.26
CA GLY A 60 2.88 -14.15 12.16
C GLY A 60 2.82 -12.68 11.79
N SER A 61 3.92 -12.09 11.34
CA SER A 61 4.02 -10.67 11.06
C SER A 61 3.35 -10.30 9.75
N ALA A 62 2.57 -9.22 9.77
CA ALA A 62 2.04 -8.62 8.54
C ALA A 62 3.17 -8.12 7.64
N ALA A 63 4.27 -7.63 8.21
CA ALA A 63 5.42 -7.18 7.44
C ALA A 63 6.03 -8.32 6.62
N LEU A 64 6.17 -9.51 7.22
CA LEU A 64 6.66 -10.68 6.50
C LEU A 64 5.69 -11.10 5.39
N TYR A 65 4.41 -11.11 5.69
CA TYR A 65 3.37 -11.44 4.72
C TYR A 65 3.43 -10.51 3.51
N LEU A 66 3.49 -9.21 3.76
CA LEU A 66 3.53 -8.21 2.70
C LEU A 66 4.82 -8.28 1.89
N ARG A 67 5.95 -8.53 2.55
CA ARG A 67 7.22 -8.70 1.84
C ARG A 67 7.16 -9.88 0.89
N ASN A 68 6.59 -10.98 1.32
CA ASN A 68 6.44 -12.16 0.47
C ASN A 68 5.53 -11.87 -0.72
N LYS A 69 4.46 -11.12 -0.53
CA LYS A 69 3.57 -10.72 -1.62
C LYS A 69 4.26 -9.77 -2.60
N ALA A 70 5.08 -8.86 -2.10
CA ALA A 70 5.87 -7.98 -2.96
C ALA A 70 6.83 -8.79 -3.84
N GLN A 71 7.45 -9.81 -3.29
CA GLN A 71 8.38 -10.66 -4.03
C GLN A 71 7.68 -11.57 -5.04
N SER A 72 6.51 -12.08 -4.70
CA SER A 72 5.76 -12.98 -5.59
C SER A 72 4.98 -12.25 -6.66
N GLY A 73 4.69 -10.95 -6.47
CA GLY A 73 3.87 -10.18 -7.39
C GLY A 73 2.38 -10.49 -7.30
N GLU A 74 1.95 -11.21 -6.28
CA GLU A 74 0.54 -11.54 -6.11
C GLU A 74 -0.26 -10.35 -5.60
N LYS A 75 -1.53 -10.29 -6.00
CA LYS A 75 -2.44 -9.25 -5.52
C LYS A 75 -2.92 -9.57 -4.11
N VAL A 76 -3.19 -8.53 -3.35
CA VAL A 76 -3.83 -8.62 -2.04
C VAL A 76 -5.06 -7.72 -2.01
N THR A 77 -5.93 -7.95 -1.05
CA THR A 77 -7.14 -7.13 -0.88
C THR A 77 -6.90 -6.13 0.24
N PHE A 78 -7.03 -4.86 -0.09
CA PHE A 78 -6.83 -3.76 0.84
C PHE A 78 -8.17 -3.11 1.17
N THR A 79 -8.44 -2.95 2.45
CA THR A 79 -9.68 -2.36 2.96
C THR A 79 -9.35 -1.37 4.06
N VAL A 80 -9.98 -0.20 4.02
CA VAL A 80 -9.84 0.82 5.05
C VAL A 80 -11.21 1.23 5.55
N ASP A 81 -11.38 1.24 6.86
CA ASP A 81 -12.57 1.77 7.51
C ASP A 81 -12.15 2.67 8.66
N GLU A 82 -12.08 3.96 8.38
CA GLU A 82 -11.76 5.01 9.34
C GLU A 82 -12.95 5.95 9.57
N GLY A 83 -14.15 5.43 9.40
CA GLY A 83 -15.37 6.20 9.60
C GLY A 83 -15.48 7.33 8.57
N ASP A 84 -15.78 8.53 9.07
CA ASP A 84 -15.96 9.69 8.19
C ASP A 84 -14.65 10.26 7.63
N ARG A 85 -13.51 9.77 8.12
CA ARG A 85 -12.20 10.32 7.71
C ARG A 85 -11.74 9.74 6.39
N TYR A 86 -11.94 8.45 6.22
CA TYR A 86 -11.52 7.75 5.01
C TYR A 86 -12.16 6.37 4.95
N GLN A 87 -12.64 6.01 3.80
CA GLN A 87 -13.16 4.66 3.57
C GLN A 87 -12.70 4.15 2.21
N LEU A 88 -12.31 2.88 2.20
CA LEU A 88 -11.97 2.18 0.99
C LEU A 88 -12.57 0.79 1.09
N SER A 89 -13.49 0.46 0.20
CA SER A 89 -14.02 -0.89 0.11
C SER A 89 -12.95 -1.84 -0.44
N ALA A 90 -13.15 -3.13 -0.26
CA ALA A 90 -12.17 -4.14 -0.66
C ALA A 90 -11.65 -3.89 -2.08
N THR A 91 -10.38 -3.62 -2.20
CA THR A 91 -9.74 -3.24 -3.47
C THR A 91 -8.53 -4.13 -3.69
N SER A 92 -8.40 -4.66 -4.89
CA SER A 92 -7.22 -5.43 -5.27
C SER A 92 -6.04 -4.51 -5.50
N VAL A 93 -4.93 -4.78 -4.83
CA VAL A 93 -3.71 -3.98 -4.93
C VAL A 93 -2.49 -4.87 -5.05
N TYR A 94 -1.42 -4.31 -5.59
CA TYR A 94 -0.09 -4.92 -5.56
C TYR A 94 0.72 -4.29 -4.44
N VAL A 95 1.50 -5.11 -3.76
CA VAL A 95 2.50 -4.61 -2.81
C VAL A 95 3.74 -4.25 -3.60
N VAL A 96 4.02 -2.95 -3.70
CA VAL A 96 5.13 -2.45 -4.51
C VAL A 96 6.44 -2.57 -3.76
N SER A 97 6.45 -2.16 -2.49
CA SER A 97 7.65 -2.20 -1.67
C SER A 97 7.30 -2.31 -0.20
N VAL A 98 8.19 -2.95 0.55
CA VAL A 98 8.09 -3.05 2.00
C VAL A 98 9.47 -2.75 2.57
N SER A 99 9.52 -1.78 3.48
CA SER A 99 10.73 -1.42 4.21
C SER A 99 10.51 -1.72 5.68
N ILE A 100 11.41 -2.49 6.27
CA ILE A 100 11.26 -2.96 7.65
C ILE A 100 12.41 -2.41 8.48
N GLU A 101 12.09 -1.86 9.67
CA GLU A 101 13.05 -1.32 10.59
C GLU A 101 12.74 -1.82 11.99
N MET A 102 13.78 -2.20 12.72
CA MET A 102 13.66 -2.57 14.12
C MET A 102 14.20 -1.44 14.98
N ARG A 103 13.44 -1.05 15.98
CA ARG A 103 13.85 -0.01 16.94
C ARG A 103 13.69 -0.50 18.37
N LEU A 104 14.61 -0.08 19.20
CA LEU A 104 14.51 -0.35 20.63
C LEU A 104 13.73 0.80 21.29
N VAL A 105 12.56 0.49 21.82
CA VAL A 105 11.68 1.47 22.46
C VAL A 105 11.33 0.95 23.86
N GLY A 106 11.72 1.70 24.89
CA GLY A 106 11.41 1.31 26.26
C GLY A 106 11.98 -0.05 26.66
N GLY A 107 13.14 -0.42 26.11
CA GLY A 107 13.77 -1.71 26.39
C GLY A 107 13.23 -2.87 25.56
N GLN A 108 12.28 -2.61 24.65
CA GLN A 108 11.70 -3.64 23.80
C GLN A 108 11.98 -3.34 22.34
N ASN A 109 12.19 -4.40 21.56
CA ASN A 109 12.30 -4.27 20.12
C ASN A 109 10.93 -4.13 19.50
N VAL A 110 10.74 -3.03 18.77
CA VAL A 110 9.49 -2.73 18.07
C VAL A 110 9.78 -2.73 16.57
N ARG A 111 8.95 -3.43 15.83
CA ARG A 111 9.08 -3.48 14.37
C ARG A 111 8.26 -2.37 13.75
N TYR A 112 8.94 -1.54 12.97
CA TYR A 112 8.28 -0.54 12.13
C TYR A 112 8.42 -0.97 10.70
N PHE A 113 7.35 -0.83 9.92
CA PHE A 113 7.45 -1.11 8.50
C PHE A 113 6.63 -0.12 7.70
N THR A 114 7.13 0.21 6.52
CA THR A 114 6.47 1.08 5.57
C THR A 114 6.16 0.26 4.33
N VAL A 115 4.92 0.32 3.88
CA VAL A 115 4.48 -0.42 2.70
C VAL A 115 3.90 0.54 1.68
N GLN A 116 4.21 0.30 0.42
CA GLN A 116 3.62 1.02 -0.69
C GLN A 116 2.74 0.06 -1.49
N LEU A 117 1.50 0.45 -1.70
CA LEU A 117 0.51 -0.33 -2.42
C LEU A 117 0.10 0.43 -3.67
N LYS A 118 -0.15 -0.30 -4.74
CA LYS A 118 -0.64 0.28 -5.99
C LYS A 118 -1.88 -0.47 -6.43
N GLU A 119 -2.90 0.28 -6.83
CA GLU A 119 -4.14 -0.30 -7.34
C GLU A 119 -3.88 -1.20 -8.55
N ALA A 120 -4.51 -2.35 -8.53
CA ALA A 120 -4.36 -3.31 -9.60
C ALA A 120 -5.13 -2.92 -10.86
#